data_6f5b31d17f702acc9390094c30dfec4f
#
_entry.id   6f5b31d17f702acc9390094c30dfec4f
#
_cell.length_a   1.000
_cell.length_b   1.000
_cell.length_c   1.000
_cell.angle_alpha   90.00
_cell.angle_beta   90.00
_cell.angle_gamma   90.00
#
_symmetry.space_group_name_H-M   'P 1'
#
loop_
_entity.id
_entity.type
_entity.pdbx_description
1 polymer ?
#
loop_
_entity_poly.entity_id
_entity_poly.type
_entity_poly.pdbx_seq_one_letter_code
_entity_poly.pdbx_strand_id
1 'polypeptide(L)'
;MTPPRPPTQTDPRSGWSSRNETIAGLVLIGLSLVAALVIGLHPGRNVLDRWGFSVLPVSPHSTVLRRIADLGGLPVLVGGSVLAALVVMGEDRRRAIACLAGPLIAAMLVEWVLKPMVGRRYLGVLCFPSGSVAVVAAVSTSWVLAVPRWLRWAAIVTGVGLVSLMSVAVIAVRWHYPSDALAGASFAVGVVLLCDGLLHLQEREQTRQPVGGIRGLGI
;
A
#
# COMPACT_ATOMS: atom_id res chain seq x y z
N MET A 1 11.79 43.66 -23.02
CA MET A 1 10.54 43.09 -22.63
C MET A 1 10.65 41.58 -22.74
N THR A 2 10.72 40.87 -21.63
CA THR A 2 10.69 39.38 -21.57
C THR A 2 9.26 38.93 -21.77
N PRO A 3 8.99 37.98 -22.66
CA PRO A 3 7.62 37.48 -22.85
C PRO A 3 7.10 36.86 -21.54
N PRO A 4 5.79 37.00 -21.23
CA PRO A 4 5.20 36.40 -20.05
C PRO A 4 5.37 34.87 -20.12
N ARG A 5 5.78 34.28 -18.99
CA ARG A 5 5.86 32.81 -18.86
C ARG A 5 4.50 32.21 -19.19
N PRO A 6 4.46 31.15 -20.01
CA PRO A 6 3.19 30.45 -20.24
C PRO A 6 2.64 29.96 -18.90
N PRO A 7 1.31 29.96 -18.72
CA PRO A 7 0.68 29.45 -17.51
C PRO A 7 1.18 28.01 -17.30
N THR A 8 1.61 27.72 -16.08
CA THR A 8 2.00 26.37 -15.66
C THR A 8 0.87 25.42 -16.02
N GLN A 9 1.10 24.59 -17.03
CA GLN A 9 0.17 23.51 -17.37
C GLN A 9 -0.03 22.69 -16.10
N THR A 10 -1.22 22.75 -15.53
CA THR A 10 -1.62 21.83 -14.48
C THR A 10 -1.57 20.44 -15.09
N ASP A 11 -0.68 19.60 -14.57
CA ASP A 11 -0.53 18.20 -15.01
C ASP A 11 -1.91 17.54 -15.03
N PRO A 12 -2.43 17.12 -16.20
CA PRO A 12 -3.76 16.49 -16.29
C PRO A 12 -3.85 15.16 -15.54
N ARG A 13 -2.73 14.67 -14.99
CA ARG A 13 -2.63 13.43 -14.20
C ARG A 13 -2.85 13.65 -12.70
N SER A 14 -2.82 14.88 -12.20
CA SER A 14 -3.03 15.21 -10.79
C SER A 14 -4.51 15.17 -10.38
N GLY A 15 -5.17 14.04 -10.58
CA GLY A 15 -6.55 13.85 -10.12
C GLY A 15 -6.67 13.81 -8.59
N TRP A 16 -5.57 13.46 -7.90
CA TRP A 16 -5.41 13.55 -6.45
C TRP A 16 -4.19 14.41 -6.16
N SER A 17 -4.30 15.32 -5.20
CA SER A 17 -3.14 16.09 -4.79
C SER A 17 -2.24 15.20 -3.93
N SER A 18 -0.92 15.33 -4.04
CA SER A 18 0.06 14.63 -3.20
C SER A 18 -0.25 14.77 -1.69
N ARG A 19 -0.85 15.89 -1.30
CA ARG A 19 -1.33 16.11 0.06
C ARG A 19 -2.44 15.13 0.46
N ASN A 20 -3.39 14.87 -0.43
CA ASN A 20 -4.50 13.94 -0.15
C ASN A 20 -4.00 12.50 -0.06
N GLU A 21 -3.03 12.11 -0.90
CA GLU A 21 -2.38 10.79 -0.84
C GLU A 21 -1.63 10.62 0.48
N THR A 22 -0.86 11.62 0.91
CA THR A 22 -0.18 11.63 2.20
C THR A 22 -1.16 11.51 3.37
N ILE A 23 -2.24 12.29 3.37
CA ILE A 23 -3.26 12.25 4.44
C ILE A 23 -3.95 10.89 4.46
N ALA A 24 -4.38 10.38 3.31
CA ALA A 24 -5.01 9.06 3.21
C ALA A 24 -4.06 7.95 3.70
N GLY A 25 -2.79 8.02 3.31
CA GLY A 25 -1.75 7.11 3.77
C GLY A 25 -1.61 7.11 5.29
N LEU A 26 -1.47 8.30 5.91
CA LEU A 26 -1.35 8.45 7.35
C LEU A 26 -2.60 7.94 8.09
N VAL A 27 -3.80 8.24 7.58
CA VAL A 27 -5.06 7.76 8.18
C VAL A 27 -5.13 6.23 8.16
N LEU A 28 -4.82 5.59 7.03
CA LEU A 28 -4.86 4.14 6.90
C LEU A 28 -3.82 3.45 7.78
N ILE A 29 -2.60 3.99 7.85
CA ILE A 29 -1.57 3.50 8.77
C ILE A 29 -2.04 3.67 10.22
N GLY A 30 -2.54 4.85 10.59
CA GLY A 30 -3.04 5.13 11.94
C GLY A 30 -4.14 4.16 12.38
N LEU A 31 -5.15 3.93 11.52
CA LEU A 31 -6.21 2.95 11.77
C LEU A 31 -5.65 1.53 11.96
N SER A 32 -4.67 1.14 11.14
CA SER A 32 -4.03 -0.17 11.26
C SER A 32 -3.22 -0.32 12.54
N LEU A 33 -2.54 0.74 12.98
CA LEU A 33 -1.79 0.75 14.25
C LEU A 33 -2.74 0.73 15.47
N VAL A 34 -3.87 1.43 15.41
CA VAL A 34 -4.90 1.33 16.45
C VAL A 34 -5.44 -0.10 16.53
N ALA A 35 -5.75 -0.72 15.37
CA ALA A 35 -6.16 -2.12 15.33
C ALA A 35 -5.07 -3.05 15.89
N ALA A 36 -3.80 -2.81 15.58
CA ALA A 36 -2.66 -3.53 16.10
C ALA A 36 -2.57 -3.46 17.62
N LEU A 37 -2.75 -2.26 18.18
CA LEU A 37 -2.74 -2.04 19.63
C LEU A 37 -3.90 -2.78 20.32
N VAL A 38 -5.13 -2.64 19.81
CA VAL A 38 -6.31 -3.30 20.36
C VAL A 38 -6.16 -4.83 20.32
N ILE A 39 -5.66 -5.37 19.20
CA ILE A 39 -5.46 -6.81 19.02
C ILE A 39 -4.29 -7.30 19.86
N GLY A 40 -3.22 -6.53 20.02
CA GLY A 40 -2.10 -6.87 20.90
C GLY A 40 -2.51 -6.96 22.37
N LEU A 41 -3.40 -6.08 22.82
CA LEU A 41 -3.97 -6.11 24.16
C LEU A 41 -4.98 -7.25 24.36
N HIS A 42 -5.71 -7.62 23.31
CA HIS A 42 -6.76 -8.64 23.32
C HIS A 42 -6.60 -9.60 22.14
N PRO A 43 -5.65 -10.54 22.16
CA PRO A 43 -5.27 -11.36 20.99
C PRO A 43 -6.31 -12.41 20.59
N GLY A 44 -7.40 -12.54 21.34
CA GLY A 44 -8.51 -13.43 21.03
C GLY A 44 -9.29 -13.05 19.77
N ARG A 45 -10.28 -13.90 19.41
CA ARG A 45 -11.20 -13.60 18.31
C ARG A 45 -12.11 -12.43 18.66
N ASN A 46 -12.05 -11.37 17.87
CA ASN A 46 -12.97 -10.24 17.98
C ASN A 46 -14.30 -10.48 17.26
N VAL A 47 -15.21 -9.51 17.29
CA VAL A 47 -16.52 -9.62 16.64
C VAL A 47 -16.42 -9.85 15.14
N LEU A 48 -15.50 -9.12 14.47
CA LEU A 48 -15.24 -9.24 13.05
C LEU A 48 -14.71 -10.63 12.67
N ASP A 49 -13.84 -11.20 13.50
CA ASP A 49 -13.30 -12.55 13.28
C ASP A 49 -14.39 -13.61 13.39
N ARG A 50 -15.27 -13.49 14.41
CA ARG A 50 -16.41 -14.41 14.57
C ARG A 50 -17.37 -14.33 13.41
N TRP A 51 -17.75 -13.12 13.01
CA TRP A 51 -18.63 -12.88 11.86
C TRP A 51 -18.02 -13.41 10.56
N GLY A 52 -16.77 -13.05 10.26
CA GLY A 52 -16.13 -13.49 9.03
C GLY A 52 -15.98 -15.01 8.94
N PHE A 53 -15.69 -15.68 10.05
CA PHE A 53 -15.67 -17.14 10.07
C PHE A 53 -17.06 -17.79 10.00
N SER A 54 -18.14 -17.08 10.30
CA SER A 54 -19.50 -17.61 10.14
C SER A 54 -20.01 -17.55 8.70
N VAL A 55 -19.53 -16.58 7.92
CA VAL A 55 -19.99 -16.38 6.53
C VAL A 55 -19.04 -16.97 5.48
N LEU A 56 -17.75 -17.14 5.80
CA LEU A 56 -16.78 -17.68 4.86
C LEU A 56 -16.62 -19.19 5.02
N PRO A 57 -16.66 -19.95 3.91
CA PRO A 57 -16.50 -21.40 3.94
C PRO A 57 -15.09 -21.76 4.45
N VAL A 58 -15.03 -22.78 5.28
CA VAL A 58 -13.76 -23.30 5.80
C VAL A 58 -13.30 -24.44 4.89
N SER A 59 -12.14 -24.27 4.28
CA SER A 59 -11.56 -25.26 3.36
C SER A 59 -10.04 -25.39 3.57
N PRO A 60 -9.57 -25.88 4.74
CA PRO A 60 -8.17 -25.88 5.09
C PRO A 60 -7.33 -26.82 4.20
N HIS A 61 -7.94 -27.75 3.50
CA HIS A 61 -7.28 -28.69 2.60
C HIS A 61 -7.41 -28.33 1.11
N SER A 62 -8.04 -27.19 0.78
CA SER A 62 -8.16 -26.75 -0.62
C SER A 62 -6.81 -26.38 -1.20
N THR A 63 -6.32 -27.16 -2.16
CA THR A 63 -5.05 -26.88 -2.87
C THR A 63 -5.15 -25.62 -3.71
N VAL A 64 -6.32 -25.31 -4.27
CA VAL A 64 -6.55 -24.09 -5.05
C VAL A 64 -6.41 -22.85 -4.17
N LEU A 65 -7.09 -22.81 -3.02
CA LEU A 65 -7.02 -21.66 -2.11
C LEU A 65 -5.62 -21.47 -1.51
N ARG A 66 -4.90 -22.57 -1.24
CA ARG A 66 -3.49 -22.50 -0.81
C ARG A 66 -2.60 -21.89 -1.89
N ARG A 67 -2.74 -22.32 -3.15
CA ARG A 67 -2.00 -21.72 -4.26
C ARG A 67 -2.32 -20.24 -4.46
N ILE A 68 -3.57 -19.84 -4.27
CA ILE A 68 -3.95 -18.41 -4.29
C ILE A 68 -3.25 -17.68 -3.14
N ALA A 69 -3.27 -18.24 -1.93
CA ALA A 69 -2.62 -17.64 -0.76
C ALA A 69 -1.10 -17.51 -0.94
N ASP A 70 -0.47 -18.46 -1.63
CA ASP A 70 0.97 -18.46 -1.96
C ASP A 70 1.35 -17.36 -2.97
N LEU A 71 0.40 -16.87 -3.79
CA LEU A 71 0.62 -15.72 -4.70
C LEU A 71 0.91 -14.42 -3.94
N GLY A 72 0.58 -14.32 -2.66
CA GLY A 72 0.99 -13.20 -1.79
C GLY A 72 2.46 -13.23 -1.36
N GLY A 73 3.30 -13.97 -2.08
CA GLY A 73 4.72 -14.15 -1.77
C GLY A 73 5.67 -13.20 -2.51
N LEU A 74 6.96 -13.41 -2.28
CA LEU A 74 8.06 -12.60 -2.81
C LEU A 74 8.04 -12.41 -4.35
N PRO A 75 7.72 -13.43 -5.17
CA PRO A 75 7.70 -13.24 -6.63
C PRO A 75 6.69 -12.19 -7.09
N VAL A 76 5.48 -12.18 -6.51
CA VAL A 76 4.44 -11.19 -6.81
C VAL A 76 4.82 -9.82 -6.27
N LEU A 77 5.38 -9.76 -5.05
CA LEU A 77 5.88 -8.53 -4.47
C LEU A 77 6.92 -7.86 -5.37
N VAL A 78 7.99 -8.58 -5.71
CA VAL A 78 9.10 -8.02 -6.50
C VAL A 78 8.67 -7.81 -7.95
N GLY A 79 8.15 -8.84 -8.62
CA GLY A 79 7.78 -8.76 -10.03
C GLY A 79 6.69 -7.73 -10.29
N GLY A 80 5.64 -7.71 -9.47
CA GLY A 80 4.54 -6.74 -9.59
C GLY A 80 4.97 -5.30 -9.35
N SER A 81 5.85 -5.06 -8.36
CA SER A 81 6.39 -3.73 -8.07
C SER A 81 7.33 -3.22 -9.15
N VAL A 82 8.23 -4.08 -9.66
CA VAL A 82 9.13 -3.75 -10.76
C VAL A 82 8.35 -3.39 -12.02
N LEU A 83 7.36 -4.20 -12.38
CA LEU A 83 6.53 -3.94 -13.57
C LEU A 83 5.75 -2.63 -13.43
N ALA A 84 5.14 -2.35 -12.26
CA ALA A 84 4.45 -1.09 -12.02
C ALA A 84 5.41 0.11 -12.13
N ALA A 85 6.62 0.01 -11.57
CA ALA A 85 7.63 1.04 -11.66
C ALA A 85 8.09 1.30 -13.11
N LEU A 86 8.31 0.24 -13.89
CA LEU A 86 8.71 0.35 -15.30
C LEU A 86 7.63 1.05 -16.16
N VAL A 87 6.35 0.77 -15.90
CA VAL A 87 5.23 1.40 -16.63
C VAL A 87 5.23 2.93 -16.46
N VAL A 88 5.60 3.45 -15.29
CA VAL A 88 5.51 4.89 -14.98
C VAL A 88 6.87 5.59 -15.06
N MET A 89 7.98 4.85 -15.16
CA MET A 89 9.34 5.39 -15.06
C MET A 89 9.66 6.50 -16.08
N GLY A 90 9.17 6.37 -17.32
CA GLY A 90 9.40 7.35 -18.38
C GLY A 90 8.63 8.66 -18.19
N GLU A 91 7.61 8.67 -17.36
CA GLU A 91 6.71 9.81 -17.17
C GLU A 91 6.88 10.47 -15.81
N ASP A 92 7.07 9.66 -14.77
CA ASP A 92 7.19 10.09 -13.37
C ASP A 92 8.15 9.18 -12.60
N ARG A 93 9.42 9.59 -12.57
CA ARG A 93 10.47 8.83 -11.88
C ARG A 93 10.23 8.69 -10.38
N ARG A 94 9.61 9.69 -9.72
CA ARG A 94 9.34 9.64 -8.27
C ARG A 94 8.25 8.63 -7.99
N ARG A 95 7.21 8.63 -8.80
CA ARG A 95 6.16 7.62 -8.72
C ARG A 95 6.69 6.22 -9.01
N ALA A 96 7.62 6.07 -9.95
CA ALA A 96 8.29 4.80 -10.17
C ALA A 96 9.06 4.31 -8.92
N ILE A 97 9.75 5.22 -8.23
CA ILE A 97 10.42 4.91 -6.96
C ILE A 97 9.38 4.50 -5.89
N ALA A 98 8.27 5.23 -5.77
CA ALA A 98 7.20 4.89 -4.82
C ALA A 98 6.57 3.52 -5.13
N CYS A 99 6.31 3.21 -6.41
CA CYS A 99 5.76 1.93 -6.86
C CYS A 99 6.70 0.76 -6.59
N LEU A 100 8.01 0.99 -6.61
CA LEU A 100 9.01 -0.04 -6.29
C LEU A 100 9.24 -0.16 -4.77
N ALA A 101 9.53 0.95 -4.11
CA ALA A 101 9.94 0.96 -2.70
C ALA A 101 8.77 0.77 -1.74
N GLY A 102 7.60 1.37 -2.04
CA GLY A 102 6.44 1.33 -1.15
C GLY A 102 5.99 -0.09 -0.79
N PRO A 103 5.77 -1.02 -1.76
CA PRO A 103 5.41 -2.40 -1.45
C PRO A 103 6.48 -3.15 -0.66
N LEU A 104 7.77 -2.93 -0.97
CA LEU A 104 8.87 -3.56 -0.26
C LEU A 104 8.92 -3.08 1.19
N ILE A 105 8.80 -1.77 1.42
CA ILE A 105 8.75 -1.18 2.77
C ILE A 105 7.54 -1.72 3.54
N ALA A 106 6.35 -1.76 2.91
CA ALA A 106 5.15 -2.29 3.55
C ALA A 106 5.31 -3.74 3.98
N ALA A 107 5.84 -4.59 3.10
CA ALA A 107 6.09 -6.01 3.39
C ALA A 107 7.11 -6.18 4.52
N MET A 108 8.22 -5.43 4.50
CA MET A 108 9.24 -5.46 5.56
C MET A 108 8.67 -5.02 6.90
N LEU A 109 7.91 -3.92 6.94
CA LEU A 109 7.30 -3.42 8.17
C LEU A 109 6.28 -4.42 8.75
N VAL A 110 5.48 -5.06 7.89
CA VAL A 110 4.53 -6.10 8.30
C VAL A 110 5.26 -7.29 8.91
N GLU A 111 6.25 -7.85 8.22
CA GLU A 111 6.88 -9.11 8.64
C GLU A 111 7.86 -8.92 9.81
N TRP A 112 8.66 -7.86 9.79
CA TRP A 112 9.76 -7.69 10.72
C TRP A 112 9.45 -6.76 11.91
N VAL A 113 8.40 -5.94 11.79
CA VAL A 113 8.04 -4.98 12.86
C VAL A 113 6.67 -5.32 13.45
N LEU A 114 5.59 -5.28 12.65
CA LEU A 114 4.24 -5.39 13.20
C LEU A 114 3.93 -6.80 13.73
N LYS A 115 4.31 -7.86 13.01
CA LYS A 115 4.07 -9.23 13.47
C LYS A 115 4.71 -9.53 14.83
N PRO A 116 6.01 -9.28 15.05
CA PRO A 116 6.62 -9.54 16.35
C PRO A 116 6.10 -8.59 17.44
N MET A 117 5.79 -7.32 17.14
CA MET A 117 5.27 -6.36 18.12
C MET A 117 3.89 -6.73 18.64
N VAL A 118 2.98 -7.16 17.76
CA VAL A 118 1.62 -7.53 18.15
C VAL A 118 1.58 -8.93 18.79
N GLY A 119 2.41 -9.85 18.29
CA GLY A 119 2.56 -11.18 18.87
C GLY A 119 1.34 -12.09 18.75
N ARG A 120 0.27 -11.68 18.00
CA ARG A 120 -0.92 -12.50 17.80
C ARG A 120 -0.59 -13.75 17.04
N ARG A 121 -1.05 -14.91 17.56
CA ARG A 121 -0.77 -16.23 16.96
C ARG A 121 -2.06 -16.93 16.53
N TYR A 122 -1.95 -17.67 15.42
CA TYR A 122 -2.96 -18.62 14.96
C TYR A 122 -2.26 -19.94 14.64
N LEU A 123 -2.73 -21.02 15.26
CA LEU A 123 -2.08 -22.33 15.16
C LEU A 123 -0.55 -22.31 15.42
N GLY A 124 -0.11 -21.47 16.36
CA GLY A 124 1.30 -21.36 16.75
C GLY A 124 2.14 -20.39 15.92
N VAL A 125 1.63 -19.90 14.78
CA VAL A 125 2.35 -18.99 13.87
C VAL A 125 1.88 -17.55 14.08
N LEU A 126 2.78 -16.56 13.96
CA LEU A 126 2.43 -15.14 13.98
C LEU A 126 1.54 -14.81 12.79
N CYS A 127 0.35 -14.28 13.07
CA CYS A 127 -0.68 -14.07 12.04
C CYS A 127 -1.07 -12.62 11.79
N PHE A 128 -0.85 -11.70 12.72
CA PHE A 128 -1.27 -10.31 12.58
C PHE A 128 -0.08 -9.37 12.30
N PRO A 129 -0.23 -8.48 11.32
CA PRO A 129 -1.21 -8.47 10.23
C PRO A 129 -0.90 -9.50 9.14
N SER A 130 -1.85 -9.72 8.19
CA SER A 130 -1.62 -10.68 7.09
C SER A 130 -0.60 -10.16 6.08
N GLY A 131 0.54 -10.85 5.94
CA GLY A 131 1.59 -10.49 4.98
C GLY A 131 1.17 -10.71 3.53
N SER A 132 0.53 -11.84 3.20
CA SER A 132 0.07 -12.13 1.83
C SER A 132 -0.94 -11.12 1.34
N VAL A 133 -1.90 -10.71 2.18
CA VAL A 133 -2.87 -9.67 1.83
C VAL A 133 -2.20 -8.32 1.69
N ALA A 134 -1.24 -7.98 2.57
CA ALA A 134 -0.45 -6.76 2.50
C ALA A 134 0.33 -6.65 1.18
N VAL A 135 0.98 -7.74 0.74
CA VAL A 135 1.70 -7.79 -0.55
C VAL A 135 0.76 -7.48 -1.71
N VAL A 136 -0.38 -8.19 -1.80
CA VAL A 136 -1.33 -7.98 -2.90
C VAL A 136 -1.92 -6.58 -2.87
N ALA A 137 -2.24 -6.04 -1.69
CA ALA A 137 -2.77 -4.69 -1.55
C ALA A 137 -1.74 -3.61 -1.94
N ALA A 138 -0.48 -3.75 -1.51
CA ALA A 138 0.60 -2.84 -1.87
C ALA A 138 0.87 -2.83 -3.38
N VAL A 139 1.02 -4.00 -4.00
CA VAL A 139 1.25 -4.13 -5.44
C VAL A 139 0.06 -3.58 -6.22
N SER A 140 -1.18 -3.90 -5.83
CA SER A 140 -2.38 -3.35 -6.47
C SER A 140 -2.43 -1.82 -6.39
N THR A 141 -2.05 -1.24 -5.24
CA THR A 141 -1.98 0.22 -5.07
C THR A 141 -0.93 0.83 -6.01
N SER A 142 0.24 0.20 -6.14
CA SER A 142 1.27 0.65 -7.10
C SER A 142 0.75 0.63 -8.55
N TRP A 143 -0.01 -0.37 -8.93
CA TRP A 143 -0.64 -0.41 -10.25
C TRP A 143 -1.68 0.69 -10.45
N VAL A 144 -2.49 1.00 -9.43
CA VAL A 144 -3.44 2.14 -9.47
C VAL A 144 -2.71 3.47 -9.68
N LEU A 145 -1.53 3.63 -9.07
CA LEU A 145 -0.70 4.82 -9.25
C LEU A 145 0.01 4.86 -10.61
N ALA A 146 0.44 3.70 -11.13
CA ALA A 146 1.22 3.58 -12.37
C ALA A 146 0.38 3.75 -13.64
N VAL A 147 -0.88 3.33 -13.64
CA VAL A 147 -1.72 3.39 -14.85
C VAL A 147 -2.23 4.80 -15.14
N PRO A 148 -2.48 5.15 -16.42
CA PRO A 148 -3.08 6.41 -16.80
C PRO A 148 -4.49 6.58 -16.21
N ARG A 149 -4.93 7.83 -16.07
CA ARG A 149 -6.17 8.19 -15.35
C ARG A 149 -7.42 7.44 -15.83
N TRP A 150 -7.52 7.20 -17.11
CA TRP A 150 -8.68 6.52 -17.72
C TRP A 150 -8.77 5.02 -17.36
N LEU A 151 -7.64 4.37 -17.01
CA LEU A 151 -7.60 2.99 -16.53
C LEU A 151 -7.71 2.89 -15.00
N ARG A 152 -7.62 3.98 -14.27
CA ARG A 152 -7.50 3.97 -12.81
C ARG A 152 -8.67 3.28 -12.12
N TRP A 153 -9.90 3.51 -12.57
CA TRP A 153 -11.06 2.80 -12.03
C TRP A 153 -11.01 1.30 -12.27
N ALA A 154 -10.59 0.87 -13.45
CA ALA A 154 -10.41 -0.56 -13.74
C ALA A 154 -9.33 -1.17 -12.83
N ALA A 155 -8.21 -0.47 -12.62
CA ALA A 155 -7.15 -0.91 -11.72
C ALA A 155 -7.63 -0.98 -10.25
N ILE A 156 -8.43 -0.02 -9.78
CA ILE A 156 -9.04 -0.04 -8.43
C ILE A 156 -9.95 -1.27 -8.28
N VAL A 157 -10.88 -1.47 -9.22
CA VAL A 157 -11.83 -2.60 -9.14
C VAL A 157 -11.08 -3.94 -9.17
N THR A 158 -10.10 -4.07 -10.07
CA THR A 158 -9.25 -5.27 -10.16
C THR A 158 -8.46 -5.47 -8.86
N GLY A 159 -7.83 -4.42 -8.34
CA GLY A 159 -7.06 -4.47 -7.09
C GLY A 159 -7.93 -4.88 -5.89
N VAL A 160 -9.11 -4.27 -5.75
CA VAL A 160 -10.07 -4.66 -4.70
C VAL A 160 -10.48 -6.12 -4.86
N GLY A 161 -10.76 -6.58 -6.09
CA GLY A 161 -11.07 -7.98 -6.35
C GLY A 161 -9.95 -8.94 -5.96
N LEU A 162 -8.69 -8.60 -6.29
CA LEU A 162 -7.52 -9.42 -5.95
C LEU A 162 -7.28 -9.46 -4.44
N VAL A 163 -7.39 -8.32 -3.75
CA VAL A 163 -7.25 -8.23 -2.28
C VAL A 163 -8.36 -9.02 -1.58
N SER A 164 -9.59 -8.93 -2.08
CA SER A 164 -10.74 -9.70 -1.55
C SER A 164 -10.55 -11.20 -1.75
N LEU A 165 -10.13 -11.62 -2.94
CA LEU A 165 -9.83 -13.02 -3.27
C LEU A 165 -8.72 -13.57 -2.37
N MET A 166 -7.63 -12.81 -2.22
CA MET A 166 -6.53 -13.17 -1.32
C MET A 166 -7.00 -13.28 0.13
N SER A 167 -7.80 -12.31 0.61
CA SER A 167 -8.36 -12.32 1.96
C SER A 167 -9.22 -13.56 2.21
N VAL A 168 -10.13 -13.87 1.27
CA VAL A 168 -10.95 -15.09 1.35
C VAL A 168 -10.07 -16.34 1.37
N ALA A 169 -9.05 -16.42 0.53
CA ALA A 169 -8.15 -17.56 0.46
C ALA A 169 -7.44 -17.81 1.80
N VAL A 170 -6.76 -16.78 2.36
CA VAL A 170 -6.00 -16.93 3.63
C VAL A 170 -6.90 -17.21 4.84
N ILE A 171 -8.14 -16.72 4.84
CA ILE A 171 -9.14 -16.98 5.90
C ILE A 171 -9.69 -18.40 5.77
N ALA A 172 -10.05 -18.82 4.56
CA ALA A 172 -10.63 -20.15 4.30
C ALA A 172 -9.64 -21.28 4.59
N VAL A 173 -8.33 -21.10 4.27
CA VAL A 173 -7.29 -22.08 4.62
C VAL A 173 -6.82 -21.99 6.07
N ARG A 174 -7.41 -21.10 6.87
CA ARG A 174 -7.13 -20.91 8.30
C ARG A 174 -5.70 -20.47 8.62
N TRP A 175 -5.12 -19.63 7.77
CA TRP A 175 -3.83 -18.99 8.05
C TRP A 175 -3.96 -17.70 8.84
N HIS A 176 -5.07 -16.97 8.62
CA HIS A 176 -5.30 -15.65 9.22
C HIS A 176 -6.74 -15.48 9.71
N TYR A 177 -6.91 -14.54 10.63
CA TYR A 177 -8.22 -14.02 10.99
C TYR A 177 -8.70 -12.96 9.99
N PRO A 178 -10.00 -12.71 9.84
CA PRO A 178 -10.56 -11.61 9.04
C PRO A 178 -9.97 -10.24 9.37
N SER A 179 -9.77 -9.95 10.66
CA SER A 179 -9.16 -8.71 11.11
C SER A 179 -7.68 -8.57 10.70
N ASP A 180 -6.94 -9.67 10.60
CA ASP A 180 -5.54 -9.67 10.15
C ASP A 180 -5.45 -9.26 8.67
N ALA A 181 -6.40 -9.73 7.85
CA ALA A 181 -6.48 -9.41 6.42
C ALA A 181 -6.78 -7.92 6.20
N LEU A 182 -7.79 -7.37 6.92
CA LEU A 182 -8.12 -5.95 6.81
C LEU A 182 -6.98 -5.05 7.26
N ALA A 183 -6.35 -5.37 8.38
CA ALA A 183 -5.21 -4.59 8.88
C ALA A 183 -4.02 -4.64 7.91
N GLY A 184 -3.71 -5.81 7.35
CA GLY A 184 -2.65 -5.97 6.36
C GLY A 184 -2.90 -5.14 5.09
N ALA A 185 -4.13 -5.20 4.55
CA ALA A 185 -4.52 -4.42 3.39
C ALA A 185 -4.43 -2.91 3.65
N SER A 186 -5.06 -2.43 4.74
CA SER A 186 -5.09 -1.01 5.07
C SER A 186 -3.70 -0.45 5.31
N PHE A 187 -2.86 -1.17 6.07
CA PHE A 187 -1.49 -0.76 6.34
C PHE A 187 -0.67 -0.63 5.06
N ALA A 188 -0.74 -1.65 4.19
CA ALA A 188 0.05 -1.70 2.98
C ALA A 188 -0.36 -0.62 1.96
N VAL A 189 -1.66 -0.41 1.75
CA VAL A 189 -2.19 0.71 0.96
C VAL A 189 -1.68 2.05 1.52
N GLY A 190 -1.78 2.21 2.84
CA GLY A 190 -1.33 3.42 3.53
C GLY A 190 0.14 3.72 3.32
N VAL A 191 1.01 2.72 3.42
CA VAL A 191 2.47 2.89 3.21
C VAL A 191 2.79 3.30 1.77
N VAL A 192 2.18 2.65 0.77
CA VAL A 192 2.43 3.00 -0.65
C VAL A 192 1.97 4.42 -0.96
N LEU A 193 0.76 4.82 -0.51
CA LEU A 193 0.25 6.18 -0.70
C LEU A 193 1.11 7.21 0.03
N LEU A 194 1.59 6.91 1.22
CA LEU A 194 2.49 7.80 1.97
C LEU A 194 3.82 7.98 1.24
N CYS A 195 4.41 6.92 0.71
CA CYS A 195 5.64 6.99 -0.08
C CYS A 195 5.46 7.89 -1.32
N ASP A 196 4.39 7.69 -2.09
CA ASP A 196 4.11 8.49 -3.29
C ASP A 196 3.87 9.97 -2.92
N GLY A 197 3.02 10.21 -1.92
CA GLY A 197 2.70 11.56 -1.47
C GLY A 197 3.91 12.34 -0.96
N LEU A 198 4.77 11.73 -0.15
CA LEU A 198 5.98 12.38 0.39
C LEU A 198 6.99 12.73 -0.70
N LEU A 199 7.24 11.83 -1.66
CA LEU A 199 8.16 12.09 -2.77
C LEU A 199 7.71 13.28 -3.62
N HIS A 200 6.40 13.45 -3.83
CA HIS A 200 5.85 14.58 -4.57
C HIS A 200 5.78 15.89 -3.77
N LEU A 201 5.61 15.83 -2.44
CA LEU A 201 5.65 17.03 -1.60
C LEU A 201 7.05 17.64 -1.57
N GLN A 202 8.10 16.83 -1.46
CA GLN A 202 9.50 17.30 -1.48
C GLN A 202 9.85 18.08 -2.77
N GLU A 203 9.29 17.68 -3.92
CA GLU A 203 9.49 18.38 -5.18
C GLU A 203 8.93 19.81 -5.14
N ARG A 204 7.72 19.95 -4.61
CA ARG A 204 7.05 21.26 -4.51
C ARG A 204 7.82 22.23 -3.64
N GLU A 205 8.45 21.75 -2.58
CA GLU A 205 9.29 22.59 -1.70
C GLU A 205 10.59 23.00 -2.37
N GLN A 206 11.26 22.09 -3.07
CA GLN A 206 12.49 22.39 -3.83
C GLN A 206 12.26 23.42 -4.95
N THR A 207 11.10 23.34 -5.62
CA THR A 207 10.74 24.28 -6.69
C THR A 207 10.28 25.65 -6.14
N ARG A 208 9.89 25.73 -4.89
CA ARG A 208 9.49 26.98 -4.20
C ARG A 208 10.65 27.76 -3.61
N GLN A 209 11.80 27.14 -3.35
CA GLN A 209 12.98 27.87 -2.89
C GLN A 209 13.47 28.76 -4.04
N PRO A 210 13.41 30.11 -3.93
CA PRO A 210 13.93 30.97 -4.96
C PRO A 210 15.45 30.71 -5.04
N VAL A 211 15.98 30.68 -6.26
CA VAL A 211 17.42 30.76 -6.52
C VAL A 211 17.86 32.16 -6.02
N GLY A 212 17.88 32.30 -4.71
CA GLY A 212 18.21 33.51 -4.00
C GLY A 212 19.65 33.44 -3.50
N GLY A 213 20.49 34.25 -4.05
CA GLY A 213 21.70 34.66 -3.35
C GLY A 213 23.04 34.42 -4.02
N ILE A 214 23.19 34.77 -5.29
CA ILE A 214 24.50 35.30 -5.73
C ILE A 214 24.25 36.63 -6.48
N ARG A 215 23.75 37.60 -5.73
CA ARG A 215 23.90 39.03 -6.08
C ARG A 215 24.45 39.71 -4.86
N GLY A 216 25.77 39.90 -4.84
CA GLY A 216 26.40 40.68 -3.79
C GLY A 216 27.88 40.37 -3.60
N LEU A 217 28.66 40.41 -4.65
CA LEU A 217 30.07 40.75 -4.57
C LEU A 217 30.34 41.66 -5.76
N GLY A 218 29.82 42.89 -5.64
CA GLY A 218 30.30 44.02 -6.43
C GLY A 218 31.48 44.63 -5.67
N ILE A 219 32.62 44.59 -6.28
CA ILE A 219 33.74 45.52 -6.06
C ILE A 219 33.86 46.33 -7.32
#